data_3b8e7d99d458d7367f03b8bc0adb4888
#
_entry.id   3b8e7d99d458d7367f03b8bc0adb4888
#
_cell.length_a   1.000
_cell.length_b   1.000
_cell.length_c   1.000
_cell.angle_alpha   90.00
_cell.angle_beta   90.00
_cell.angle_gamma   90.00
#
_symmetry.space_group_name_H-M   'P 1'
#
loop_
_entity.id
_entity.type
_entity.pdbx_description
1 polymer ?
#
loop_
_entity_poly.entity_id
_entity_poly.type
_entity_poly.pdbx_seq_one_letter_code
_entity_poly.pdbx_strand_id
1 'polypeptide(L)'
;MLDLYELSKNLKMQFATASFHNSFYFHKYDNKVTNIEEVCGNFDELIQRLMKENNPKSWARAFFNLGLINYIKGGRRMLPCEAGSENFFLDPFGNVLPCNGMEESCWFDTMGNLNEVDNFDQIWNSDKAKEVRKKVACCKKSCWMIGSVSPVMSKYITKIAPWIIKNKLRVVMGNKVDTNCIPFYHVGNNDQQGLR
;
A
#
# COMPACT_ATOMS: atom_id res chain seq x y z
N MET A 1 -7.28 9.13 17.17
CA MET A 1 -7.22 7.89 16.38
C MET A 1 -7.52 6.65 17.21
N LEU A 2 -6.88 6.48 18.37
CA LEU A 2 -7.02 5.30 19.21
C LEU A 2 -8.44 5.12 19.79
N ASP A 3 -9.10 6.21 20.16
CA ASP A 3 -10.50 6.16 20.64
C ASP A 3 -11.46 5.68 19.55
N LEU A 4 -11.22 6.07 18.29
CA LEU A 4 -11.98 5.58 17.13
C LEU A 4 -11.73 4.08 16.88
N TYR A 5 -10.51 3.61 17.13
CA TYR A 5 -10.21 2.18 17.06
C TYR A 5 -10.97 1.39 18.13
N GLU A 6 -10.98 1.85 19.38
CA GLU A 6 -11.75 1.20 20.46
C GLU A 6 -13.27 1.26 20.17
N LEU A 7 -13.78 2.41 19.69
CA LEU A 7 -15.17 2.53 19.29
C LEU A 7 -15.52 1.52 18.17
N SER A 8 -14.65 1.38 17.18
CA SER A 8 -14.87 0.41 16.08
C SER A 8 -14.97 -1.03 16.57
N LYS A 9 -14.18 -1.40 17.59
CA LYS A 9 -14.26 -2.71 18.24
C LYS A 9 -15.59 -2.92 18.95
N ASN A 10 -16.04 -1.93 19.72
CA ASN A 10 -17.31 -1.97 20.42
C ASN A 10 -18.49 -2.12 19.45
N LEU A 11 -18.42 -1.44 18.30
CA LEU A 11 -19.43 -1.49 17.24
C LEU A 11 -19.26 -2.69 16.29
N LYS A 12 -18.24 -3.55 16.50
CA LYS A 12 -17.88 -4.67 15.62
C LYS A 12 -17.66 -4.24 14.16
N MET A 13 -17.14 -3.03 13.96
CA MET A 13 -16.83 -2.47 12.65
C MET A 13 -15.35 -2.65 12.30
N GLN A 14 -15.05 -2.66 11.01
CA GLN A 14 -13.67 -2.65 10.57
C GLN A 14 -13.08 -1.25 10.72
N PHE A 15 -11.89 -1.16 11.30
CA PHE A 15 -11.11 0.05 11.38
C PHE A 15 -10.03 0.07 10.31
N ALA A 16 -10.08 1.06 9.42
CA ALA A 16 -9.07 1.27 8.39
C ALA A 16 -8.31 2.57 8.66
N THR A 17 -7.05 2.58 8.31
CA THR A 17 -6.16 3.73 8.45
C THR A 17 -5.60 4.14 7.10
N ALA A 18 -5.30 5.42 6.95
CA ALA A 18 -4.67 6.00 5.77
C ALA A 18 -3.78 7.18 6.18
N SER A 19 -2.90 7.58 5.28
CA SER A 19 -2.18 8.84 5.36
C SER A 19 -2.49 9.69 4.14
N PHE A 20 -2.14 10.97 4.19
CA PHE A 20 -2.26 11.85 3.03
C PHE A 20 -1.30 11.43 1.92
N HIS A 21 -1.82 11.38 0.71
CA HIS A 21 -1.03 11.15 -0.50
C HIS A 21 -1.31 12.29 -1.47
N ASN A 22 -0.28 12.74 -2.14
CA ASN A 22 -0.45 13.61 -3.29
C ASN A 22 -0.90 12.78 -4.49
N SER A 23 -1.79 13.34 -5.29
CA SER A 23 -2.37 12.68 -6.45
C SER A 23 -2.44 13.64 -7.63
N PHE A 24 -1.79 13.29 -8.72
CA PHE A 24 -1.87 14.03 -9.97
C PHE A 24 -3.32 14.05 -10.48
N TYR A 25 -4.00 12.95 -10.45
CA TYR A 25 -5.38 12.81 -10.92
C TYR A 25 -6.35 13.77 -10.18
N PHE A 26 -6.19 13.91 -8.87
CA PHE A 26 -7.03 14.81 -8.06
C PHE A 26 -6.48 16.23 -7.94
N HIS A 27 -5.47 16.59 -8.72
CA HIS A 27 -4.81 17.91 -8.68
C HIS A 27 -4.41 18.35 -7.26
N LYS A 28 -3.93 17.38 -6.45
CA LYS A 28 -3.54 17.60 -5.06
C LYS A 28 -2.06 17.32 -4.88
N TYR A 29 -1.28 18.38 -4.61
CA TYR A 29 0.19 18.29 -4.57
C TYR A 29 0.80 18.80 -3.26
N ASP A 30 0.00 19.39 -2.38
CA ASP A 30 0.41 20.14 -1.21
C ASP A 30 0.05 19.45 0.12
N ASN A 31 -0.40 18.20 0.07
CA ASN A 31 -0.68 17.43 1.27
C ASN A 31 0.61 17.16 2.05
N LYS A 32 0.64 17.60 3.31
CA LYS A 32 1.77 17.41 4.22
C LYS A 32 1.27 16.97 5.59
N VAL A 33 2.00 16.07 6.23
CA VAL A 33 1.82 15.74 7.65
C VAL A 33 2.70 16.69 8.44
N THR A 34 2.11 17.51 9.31
CA THR A 34 2.84 18.54 10.08
C THR A 34 3.42 17.97 11.38
N ASN A 35 2.66 17.18 12.12
CA ASN A 35 3.06 16.62 13.42
C ASN A 35 3.54 15.16 13.25
N ILE A 36 4.65 14.98 12.53
CA ILE A 36 5.15 13.63 12.15
C ILE A 36 5.35 12.73 13.39
N GLU A 37 5.97 13.24 14.45
CA GLU A 37 6.26 12.45 15.65
C GLU A 37 4.99 11.99 16.35
N GLU A 38 4.04 12.89 16.58
CA GLU A 38 2.76 12.57 17.18
C GLU A 38 1.96 11.57 16.36
N VAL A 39 1.87 11.80 15.05
CA VAL A 39 1.15 10.92 14.13
C VAL A 39 1.79 9.54 14.08
N CYS A 40 3.11 9.46 13.97
CA CYS A 40 3.83 8.19 14.00
C CYS A 40 3.71 7.49 15.34
N GLY A 41 3.70 8.23 16.46
CA GLY A 41 3.46 7.68 17.82
C GLY A 41 2.08 7.05 17.93
N ASN A 42 1.05 7.70 17.39
CA ASN A 42 -0.31 7.14 17.35
C ASN A 42 -0.39 5.85 16.52
N PHE A 43 0.31 5.79 15.37
CA PHE A 43 0.40 4.56 14.57
C PHE A 43 1.18 3.46 15.29
N ASP A 44 2.27 3.81 15.98
CA ASP A 44 3.04 2.83 16.78
C ASP A 44 2.16 2.21 17.86
N GLU A 45 1.41 3.01 18.63
CA GLU A 45 0.51 2.48 19.63
C GLU A 45 -0.60 1.60 19.02
N LEU A 46 -1.14 1.97 17.87
CA LEU A 46 -2.10 1.13 17.16
C LEU A 46 -1.48 -0.22 16.76
N ILE A 47 -0.24 -0.22 16.27
CA ILE A 47 0.51 -1.45 15.94
C ILE A 47 0.66 -2.34 17.18
N GLN A 48 1.03 -1.76 18.33
CA GLN A 48 1.15 -2.51 19.58
C GLN A 48 -0.19 -3.19 19.97
N ARG A 49 -1.32 -2.48 19.82
CA ARG A 49 -2.67 -3.03 20.10
C ARG A 49 -3.04 -4.14 19.11
N LEU A 50 -2.87 -3.92 17.82
CA LEU A 50 -3.17 -4.88 16.76
C LEU A 50 -2.37 -6.20 16.91
N MET A 51 -1.10 -6.10 17.30
CA MET A 51 -0.25 -7.28 17.51
C MET A 51 -0.58 -8.08 18.76
N LYS A 52 -1.29 -7.49 19.74
CA LYS A 52 -1.82 -8.21 20.91
C LYS A 52 -3.04 -9.07 20.57
N GLU A 53 -3.78 -8.72 19.51
CA GLU A 53 -4.96 -9.49 19.11
C GLU A 53 -4.57 -10.89 18.58
N ASN A 54 -5.47 -11.86 18.76
CA ASN A 54 -5.31 -13.21 18.22
C ASN A 54 -5.99 -13.37 16.84
N ASN A 55 -5.74 -12.39 15.95
CA ASN A 55 -6.36 -12.33 14.64
C ASN A 55 -5.31 -12.01 13.57
N PRO A 56 -5.05 -12.93 12.61
CA PRO A 56 -4.09 -12.70 11.54
C PRO A 56 -4.36 -11.45 10.70
N LYS A 57 -5.64 -11.06 10.53
CA LYS A 57 -5.99 -9.81 9.84
C LYS A 57 -5.48 -8.58 10.59
N SER A 58 -5.50 -8.61 11.91
CA SER A 58 -4.97 -7.53 12.75
C SER A 58 -3.44 -7.44 12.64
N TRP A 59 -2.75 -8.57 12.55
CA TRP A 59 -1.30 -8.60 12.35
C TRP A 59 -0.89 -8.06 10.98
N ALA A 60 -1.64 -8.41 9.92
CA ALA A 60 -1.43 -7.81 8.60
C ALA A 60 -1.67 -6.30 8.61
N ARG A 61 -2.70 -5.82 9.34
CA ARG A 61 -2.94 -4.39 9.54
C ARG A 61 -1.82 -3.72 10.33
N ALA A 62 -1.22 -4.38 11.30
CA ALA A 62 -0.04 -3.88 12.00
C ALA A 62 1.12 -3.63 11.04
N PHE A 63 1.39 -4.58 10.13
CA PHE A 63 2.39 -4.40 9.09
C PHE A 63 2.03 -3.26 8.12
N PHE A 64 0.76 -3.14 7.74
CA PHE A 64 0.30 -2.01 6.91
C PHE A 64 0.55 -0.67 7.60
N ASN A 65 0.25 -0.55 8.91
CA ASN A 65 0.50 0.68 9.67
C ASN A 65 2.00 0.99 9.84
N LEU A 66 2.85 -0.04 9.93
CA LEU A 66 4.31 0.16 9.87
C LEU A 66 4.72 0.84 8.55
N GLY A 67 4.13 0.43 7.44
CA GLY A 67 4.37 1.06 6.15
C GLY A 67 3.85 2.49 6.08
N LEU A 68 2.76 2.84 6.80
CA LEU A 68 2.32 4.22 6.93
C LEU A 68 3.33 5.07 7.71
N ILE A 69 3.90 4.56 8.81
CA ILE A 69 4.97 5.24 9.55
C ILE A 69 6.16 5.49 8.62
N ASN A 70 6.59 4.45 7.89
CA ASN A 70 7.69 4.57 6.94
C ASN A 70 7.41 5.62 5.85
N TYR A 71 6.21 5.61 5.28
CA TYR A 71 5.78 6.58 4.27
C TYR A 71 5.77 8.03 4.81
N ILE A 72 5.20 8.25 6.00
CA ILE A 72 5.11 9.57 6.66
C ILE A 72 6.51 10.12 6.95
N LYS A 73 7.47 9.26 7.32
CA LYS A 73 8.87 9.61 7.53
C LYS A 73 9.68 9.79 6.23
N GLY A 74 9.05 9.69 5.07
CA GLY A 74 9.71 9.84 3.76
C GLY A 74 10.55 8.63 3.34
N GLY A 75 10.33 7.48 3.96
CA GLY A 75 11.03 6.24 3.63
C GLY A 75 10.65 5.67 2.26
N ARG A 76 11.49 4.78 1.74
CA ARG A 76 11.23 4.06 0.49
C ARG A 76 10.05 3.11 0.65
N ARG A 77 9.36 2.81 -0.45
CA ARG A 77 8.30 1.80 -0.45
C ARG A 77 8.84 0.44 0.01
N MET A 78 8.13 -0.21 0.95
CA MET A 78 8.58 -1.47 1.56
C MET A 78 8.34 -2.68 0.67
N LEU A 79 7.32 -2.65 -0.18
CA LEU A 79 6.94 -3.71 -1.12
C LEU A 79 6.90 -3.14 -2.54
N PRO A 80 7.03 -3.95 -3.59
CA PRO A 80 6.94 -3.51 -4.98
C PRO A 80 5.63 -2.78 -5.26
N CYS A 81 5.60 -1.94 -6.28
CA CYS A 81 4.37 -1.39 -6.81
C CYS A 81 3.83 -2.32 -7.89
N GLU A 82 2.63 -2.84 -7.68
CA GLU A 82 1.93 -3.74 -8.60
C GLU A 82 0.69 -3.04 -9.20
N ALA A 83 0.71 -1.72 -9.26
CA ALA A 83 -0.35 -0.95 -9.90
C ALA A 83 -0.43 -1.29 -11.39
N GLY A 84 -1.65 -1.47 -11.91
CA GLY A 84 -1.88 -1.96 -13.27
C GLY A 84 -1.70 -3.47 -13.44
N SER A 85 -1.29 -4.21 -12.38
CA SER A 85 -1.19 -5.67 -12.37
C SER A 85 -2.08 -6.33 -11.32
N GLU A 86 -2.04 -5.86 -10.08
CA GLU A 86 -2.86 -6.38 -8.98
C GLU A 86 -4.05 -5.46 -8.66
N ASN A 87 -4.02 -4.23 -9.12
CA ASN A 87 -5.07 -3.24 -8.99
C ASN A 87 -5.03 -2.25 -10.14
N PHE A 88 -6.14 -1.60 -10.39
CA PHE A 88 -6.26 -0.49 -11.34
C PHE A 88 -7.17 0.60 -10.75
N PHE A 89 -7.21 1.73 -11.40
CA PHE A 89 -8.10 2.84 -11.12
C PHE A 89 -8.98 3.10 -12.35
N LEU A 90 -10.28 3.16 -12.13
CA LEU A 90 -11.25 3.51 -13.15
C LEU A 90 -11.75 4.92 -12.90
N ASP A 91 -11.63 5.79 -13.89
CA ASP A 91 -12.16 7.15 -13.78
C ASP A 91 -13.62 7.25 -14.24
N PRO A 92 -14.29 8.37 -13.96
CA PRO A 92 -15.70 8.57 -14.37
C PRO A 92 -15.94 8.60 -15.87
N PHE A 93 -14.86 8.72 -16.67
CA PHE A 93 -14.93 8.75 -18.13
C PHE A 93 -14.68 7.37 -18.77
N GLY A 94 -14.54 6.33 -17.95
CA GLY A 94 -14.28 4.97 -18.42
C GLY A 94 -12.80 4.67 -18.69
N ASN A 95 -11.87 5.58 -18.38
CA ASN A 95 -10.45 5.32 -18.56
C ASN A 95 -9.93 4.37 -17.48
N VAL A 96 -9.23 3.34 -17.92
CA VAL A 96 -8.54 2.39 -17.05
C VAL A 96 -7.10 2.86 -16.87
N LEU A 97 -6.74 3.23 -15.65
CA LEU A 97 -5.45 3.76 -15.26
C LEU A 97 -4.75 2.78 -14.29
N PRO A 98 -3.43 2.68 -14.28
CA PRO A 98 -2.75 1.79 -13.35
C PRO A 98 -2.96 2.22 -11.89
N CYS A 99 -2.98 3.52 -11.62
CA CYS A 99 -3.29 4.09 -10.30
C CYS A 99 -3.72 5.56 -10.42
N ASN A 100 -4.25 6.11 -9.34
CA ASN A 100 -4.62 7.52 -9.24
C ASN A 100 -3.48 8.43 -8.74
N GLY A 101 -2.33 7.86 -8.43
CA GLY A 101 -1.19 8.57 -7.82
C GLY A 101 0.00 8.78 -8.76
N MET A 102 -0.09 8.44 -10.04
CA MET A 102 0.98 8.68 -11.01
C MET A 102 1.25 10.18 -11.14
N GLU A 103 2.51 10.55 -11.25
CA GLU A 103 2.93 11.92 -11.54
C GLU A 103 3.05 12.14 -13.05
N GLU A 104 2.96 13.41 -13.46
CA GLU A 104 3.17 13.82 -14.84
C GLU A 104 4.52 13.34 -15.37
N SER A 105 5.56 13.40 -14.53
CA SER A 105 6.91 12.89 -14.84
C SER A 105 6.98 11.37 -15.08
N CYS A 106 6.01 10.62 -14.56
CA CYS A 106 5.91 9.17 -14.72
C CYS A 106 4.93 8.76 -15.83
N TRP A 107 4.46 9.72 -16.62
CA TRP A 107 3.54 9.51 -17.73
C TRP A 107 2.19 8.95 -17.29
N PHE A 108 1.27 9.89 -17.05
CA PHE A 108 -0.13 9.57 -16.79
C PHE A 108 -0.77 9.01 -18.06
N ASP A 109 -0.64 7.71 -18.27
CA ASP A 109 -1.11 7.04 -19.46
C ASP A 109 -2.23 6.05 -19.10
N THR A 110 -3.27 6.01 -19.94
CA THR A 110 -4.36 5.06 -19.76
C THR A 110 -3.95 3.71 -20.35
N MET A 111 -4.45 2.63 -19.75
CA MET A 111 -4.35 1.28 -20.30
C MET A 111 -5.36 1.08 -21.43
N GLY A 112 -6.45 1.86 -21.46
CA GLY A 112 -7.54 1.86 -22.41
C GLY A 112 -8.79 2.49 -21.82
N ASN A 113 -9.90 2.50 -22.59
CA ASN A 113 -11.18 3.03 -22.16
C ASN A 113 -12.28 1.96 -22.30
N LEU A 114 -13.08 1.78 -21.26
CA LEU A 114 -14.16 0.77 -21.22
C LEU A 114 -15.28 1.05 -22.23
N ASN A 115 -15.46 2.30 -22.67
CA ASN A 115 -16.46 2.67 -23.67
C ASN A 115 -16.04 2.30 -25.10
N GLU A 116 -14.79 1.88 -25.30
CA GLU A 116 -14.20 1.57 -26.61
C GLU A 116 -14.03 0.04 -26.84
N VAL A 117 -14.41 -0.78 -25.86
CA VAL A 117 -14.23 -2.23 -25.89
C VAL A 117 -15.48 -2.98 -25.40
N ASP A 118 -15.65 -4.21 -25.84
CA ASP A 118 -16.76 -5.07 -25.44
C ASP A 118 -16.55 -5.70 -24.04
N ASN A 119 -15.28 -5.88 -23.64
CA ASN A 119 -14.96 -6.43 -22.33
C ASN A 119 -13.60 -5.92 -21.82
N PHE A 120 -13.43 -6.01 -20.49
CA PHE A 120 -12.24 -5.54 -19.79
C PHE A 120 -10.94 -6.27 -20.20
N ASP A 121 -11.03 -7.55 -20.56
CA ASP A 121 -9.84 -8.35 -20.91
C ASP A 121 -9.13 -7.82 -22.15
N GLN A 122 -9.87 -7.17 -23.07
CA GLN A 122 -9.28 -6.52 -24.25
C GLN A 122 -8.34 -5.39 -23.86
N ILE A 123 -8.66 -4.63 -22.80
CA ILE A 123 -7.79 -3.61 -22.23
C ILE A 123 -6.67 -4.27 -21.44
N TRP A 124 -7.02 -5.17 -20.52
CA TRP A 124 -6.09 -5.72 -19.55
C TRP A 124 -4.92 -6.48 -20.17
N ASN A 125 -5.18 -7.18 -21.27
CA ASN A 125 -4.20 -7.98 -21.99
C ASN A 125 -3.56 -7.26 -23.19
N SER A 126 -3.91 -6.00 -23.43
CA SER A 126 -3.40 -5.20 -24.56
C SER A 126 -1.89 -4.92 -24.42
N ASP A 127 -1.26 -4.63 -25.56
CA ASP A 127 0.15 -4.21 -25.57
C ASP A 127 0.33 -2.84 -24.89
N LYS A 128 -0.65 -1.96 -25.00
CA LYS A 128 -0.69 -0.70 -24.27
C LYS A 128 -0.66 -0.92 -22.74
N ALA A 129 -1.47 -1.84 -22.22
CA ALA A 129 -1.47 -2.18 -20.80
C ALA A 129 -0.11 -2.74 -20.35
N LYS A 130 0.53 -3.59 -21.17
CA LYS A 130 1.88 -4.10 -20.91
C LYS A 130 2.92 -2.99 -20.86
N GLU A 131 2.83 -2.02 -21.76
CA GLU A 131 3.72 -0.84 -21.78
C GLU A 131 3.53 0.01 -20.51
N VAL A 132 2.27 0.30 -20.13
CA VAL A 132 1.95 1.05 -18.92
C VAL A 132 2.50 0.34 -17.67
N ARG A 133 2.38 -0.99 -17.57
CA ARG A 133 2.97 -1.77 -16.46
C ARG A 133 4.49 -1.63 -16.39
N LYS A 134 5.19 -1.60 -17.54
CA LYS A 134 6.65 -1.34 -17.57
C LYS A 134 6.97 0.05 -17.02
N LYS A 135 6.18 1.06 -17.34
CA LYS A 135 6.32 2.42 -16.79
C LYS A 135 6.09 2.44 -15.26
N VAL A 136 5.08 1.72 -14.79
CA VAL A 136 4.81 1.57 -13.34
C VAL A 136 5.99 0.93 -12.60
N ALA A 137 6.66 -0.05 -13.19
CA ALA A 137 7.85 -0.67 -12.61
C ALA A 137 9.00 0.32 -12.38
N CYS A 138 9.07 1.39 -13.18
CA CYS A 138 10.04 2.48 -13.04
C CYS A 138 9.59 3.58 -12.06
N CYS A 139 8.40 3.50 -11.48
CA CYS A 139 7.86 4.51 -10.57
C CYS A 139 8.66 4.56 -9.27
N LYS A 140 9.17 5.75 -8.94
CA LYS A 140 9.99 5.98 -7.73
C LYS A 140 9.19 6.46 -6.52
N LYS A 141 7.86 6.60 -6.64
CA LYS A 141 7.01 7.06 -5.52
C LYS A 141 6.97 6.03 -4.39
N SER A 142 6.98 6.55 -3.18
CA SER A 142 6.87 5.74 -1.95
C SER A 142 5.43 5.53 -1.48
N CYS A 143 4.42 5.66 -2.38
CA CYS A 143 3.00 5.56 -2.01
C CYS A 143 2.69 4.31 -1.17
N TRP A 144 1.87 4.50 -0.14
CA TRP A 144 1.44 3.41 0.75
C TRP A 144 -0.07 3.51 1.03
N MET A 145 -0.87 3.29 -0.02
CA MET A 145 -2.34 3.37 0.01
C MET A 145 -2.93 1.97 0.16
N ILE A 146 -3.98 1.84 0.96
CA ILE A 146 -4.59 0.54 1.27
C ILE A 146 -5.04 -0.20 0.01
N GLY A 147 -5.65 0.48 -0.95
CA GLY A 147 -6.13 -0.12 -2.20
C GLY A 147 -5.02 -0.70 -3.08
N SER A 148 -3.83 -0.10 -3.06
CA SER A 148 -2.68 -0.56 -3.86
C SER A 148 -1.72 -1.47 -3.09
N VAL A 149 -1.76 -1.46 -1.75
CA VAL A 149 -0.85 -2.25 -0.91
C VAL A 149 -1.47 -3.57 -0.47
N SER A 150 -2.77 -3.59 -0.19
CA SER A 150 -3.44 -4.80 0.32
C SER A 150 -3.31 -6.02 -0.62
N PRO A 151 -3.56 -5.92 -1.94
CA PRO A 151 -3.33 -7.03 -2.87
C PRO A 151 -1.87 -7.47 -2.88
N VAL A 152 -0.95 -6.51 -2.87
CA VAL A 152 0.51 -6.76 -2.86
C VAL A 152 0.94 -7.48 -1.59
N MET A 153 0.39 -7.12 -0.43
CA MET A 153 0.67 -7.82 0.82
C MET A 153 0.26 -9.28 0.75
N SER A 154 -0.87 -9.59 0.13
CA SER A 154 -1.33 -10.97 -0.07
C SER A 154 -0.38 -11.74 -1.00
N LYS A 155 0.03 -11.15 -2.10
CA LYS A 155 0.98 -11.72 -3.06
C LYS A 155 2.36 -12.00 -2.44
N TYR A 156 2.84 -11.08 -1.59
CA TYR A 156 4.15 -11.17 -0.94
C TYR A 156 4.07 -11.61 0.53
N ILE A 157 3.07 -12.41 0.89
CA ILE A 157 2.85 -12.85 2.28
C ILE A 157 4.09 -13.52 2.89
N THR A 158 4.83 -14.30 2.10
CA THR A 158 6.07 -14.96 2.55
C THR A 158 7.17 -13.96 2.92
N LYS A 159 7.18 -12.77 2.33
CA LYS A 159 8.14 -11.70 2.64
C LYS A 159 7.74 -10.94 3.91
N ILE A 160 6.45 -10.77 4.19
CA ILE A 160 5.98 -10.03 5.37
C ILE A 160 5.82 -10.92 6.62
N ALA A 161 5.56 -12.22 6.43
CA ALA A 161 5.35 -13.16 7.52
C ALA A 161 6.52 -13.20 8.55
N PRO A 162 7.80 -13.15 8.16
CA PRO A 162 8.90 -13.13 9.12
C PRO A 162 8.83 -11.95 10.10
N TRP A 163 8.48 -10.76 9.62
CA TRP A 163 8.30 -9.59 10.49
C TRP A 163 7.12 -9.80 11.46
N ILE A 164 5.99 -10.31 10.95
CA ILE A 164 4.80 -10.59 11.75
C ILE A 164 5.13 -11.61 12.85
N ILE A 165 5.73 -12.76 12.48
CA ILE A 165 6.06 -13.83 13.42
C ILE A 165 7.03 -13.33 14.48
N LYS A 166 8.14 -12.69 14.07
CA LYS A 166 9.12 -12.12 15.00
C LYS A 166 8.45 -11.21 16.03
N ASN A 167 7.60 -10.29 15.59
CA ASN A 167 6.98 -9.32 16.48
C ASN A 167 5.84 -9.93 17.30
N LYS A 168 5.12 -10.94 16.79
CA LYS A 168 4.15 -11.68 17.59
C LYS A 168 4.83 -12.43 18.73
N LEU A 169 5.96 -13.07 18.49
CA LEU A 169 6.76 -13.72 19.52
C LEU A 169 7.25 -12.71 20.58
N ARG A 170 7.72 -11.52 20.17
CA ARG A 170 8.10 -10.45 21.09
C ARG A 170 6.93 -10.07 22.01
N VAL A 171 5.73 -9.89 21.46
CA VAL A 171 4.53 -9.54 22.24
C VAL A 171 4.16 -10.66 23.22
N VAL A 172 4.24 -11.92 22.82
CA VAL A 172 4.00 -13.08 23.71
C VAL A 172 5.00 -13.12 24.87
N MET A 173 6.26 -12.72 24.62
CA MET A 173 7.31 -12.61 25.64
C MET A 173 7.21 -11.31 26.49
N GLY A 174 6.14 -10.52 26.36
CA GLY A 174 5.94 -9.27 27.10
C GLY A 174 6.72 -8.06 26.55
N ASN A 175 7.36 -8.17 25.40
CA ASN A 175 8.12 -7.09 24.78
C ASN A 175 7.24 -6.27 23.81
N LYS A 176 7.63 -5.02 23.57
CA LYS A 176 7.00 -4.18 22.56
C LYS A 176 7.37 -4.65 21.14
N VAL A 177 6.47 -4.39 20.18
CA VAL A 177 6.74 -4.51 18.75
C VAL A 177 7.87 -3.57 18.36
N ASP A 178 8.80 -4.05 17.55
CA ASP A 178 9.89 -3.23 17.02
C ASP A 178 9.42 -2.54 15.72
N THR A 179 9.02 -1.29 15.83
CA THR A 179 8.59 -0.44 14.71
C THR A 179 9.72 0.36 14.08
N ASN A 180 10.93 0.31 14.65
CA ASN A 180 12.12 0.96 14.07
C ASN A 180 12.81 0.07 13.03
N CYS A 181 12.65 -1.24 13.14
CA CYS A 181 13.16 -2.19 12.16
C CYS A 181 12.18 -2.32 11.00
N ILE A 182 12.37 -1.51 9.97
CA ILE A 182 11.54 -1.52 8.76
C ILE A 182 12.12 -2.53 7.78
N PRO A 183 11.38 -3.60 7.43
CA PRO A 183 11.84 -4.56 6.45
C PRO A 183 11.70 -3.97 5.04
N PHE A 184 12.82 -3.83 4.33
CA PHE A 184 12.82 -3.48 2.91
C PHE A 184 12.98 -4.74 2.08
N TYR A 185 12.03 -4.97 1.18
CA TYR A 185 12.08 -6.08 0.24
C TYR A 185 12.50 -5.55 -1.13
N HIS A 186 13.79 -5.67 -1.41
CA HIS A 186 14.27 -5.44 -2.76
C HIS A 186 13.75 -6.58 -3.65
N VAL A 187 12.99 -6.23 -4.66
CA VAL A 187 12.81 -7.11 -5.81
C VAL A 187 14.14 -7.06 -6.55
N GLY A 188 14.90 -8.14 -6.52
CA GLY A 188 16.11 -8.25 -7.32
C GLY A 188 15.76 -7.99 -8.78
N ASN A 189 16.67 -7.39 -9.54
CA ASN A 189 16.47 -7.13 -10.98
C ASN A 189 16.10 -8.40 -11.79
N ASN A 190 16.29 -9.59 -11.23
CA ASN A 190 15.94 -10.87 -11.84
C ASN A 190 14.44 -11.22 -11.77
N ASP A 191 13.70 -10.69 -10.78
CA ASP A 191 12.25 -10.97 -10.65
C ASP A 191 11.42 -10.15 -11.67
N GLN A 192 12.00 -9.13 -12.30
CA GLN A 192 11.35 -8.34 -13.35
C GLN A 192 11.37 -9.03 -14.72
N GLN A 193 12.16 -10.10 -14.90
CA GLN A 193 12.24 -10.85 -16.16
C GLN A 193 11.16 -11.95 -16.29
N GLY A 194 10.41 -12.24 -15.24
CA GLY A 194 9.35 -13.26 -15.24
C GLY A 194 7.98 -12.80 -15.75
N LEU A 195 7.83 -11.53 -16.13
CA LEU A 195 6.61 -10.97 -16.73
C LEU A 195 6.82 -10.75 -18.24
N ARG A 196 7.13 -11.84 -18.94
CA ARG A 196 7.01 -11.91 -20.41
C ARG A 196 5.71 -12.55 -20.79
#